data_605fa7c2afea81c82733da3bb329f2a9
#
_entry.id   605fa7c2afea81c82733da3bb329f2a9
#
_cell.length_a   1.000
_cell.length_b   1.000
_cell.length_c   1.000
_cell.angle_alpha   90.00
_cell.angle_beta   90.00
_cell.angle_gamma   90.00
#
_symmetry.space_group_name_H-M   'P 1'
#
loop_
_entity.id
_entity.type
_entity.pdbx_description
1 polymer ?
#
loop_
_entity_poly.entity_id
_entity_poly.type
_entity_poly.pdbx_seq_one_letter_code
_entity_poly.pdbx_strand_id
1 'polypeptide(L)'
;FLMMPLTRLDPIDRLILSELQANGRMTNVELAKRVGISAPPCLRRVRALEEQGFINGYHAQVDEKSLGFEVKVFAMVGLQSQAEADLSAFEELCKNWPLVRECHMLNGEVDFMLKCVAPDLSSFQSFLTGELLTSQNVGSVKTSLVIRGAKDDPGVPFDVLEKRLAQQPSFKILFSS
;
A
#
# COMPACT_ATOMS: atom_id res chain seq x y z
N PHE A 1 8.34 15.69 8.15
CA PHE A 1 7.32 15.27 7.19
C PHE A 1 7.14 16.40 6.17
N LEU A 2 7.88 16.33 5.08
CA LEU A 2 7.71 17.28 3.98
C LEU A 2 6.39 16.89 3.28
N MET A 3 5.32 17.63 3.55
CA MET A 3 4.14 17.58 2.69
C MET A 3 4.58 17.99 1.27
N MET A 4 4.75 17.00 0.38
CA MET A 4 4.85 17.28 -1.05
C MET A 4 3.54 17.97 -1.47
N PRO A 5 3.58 19.18 -2.03
CA PRO A 5 2.35 19.88 -2.33
C PRO A 5 1.60 19.15 -3.44
N LEU A 6 0.35 18.76 -3.17
CA LEU A 6 -0.65 18.32 -4.16
C LEU A 6 -0.77 19.28 -5.36
N THR A 7 -0.23 20.47 -5.25
CA THR A 7 -0.16 21.53 -6.26
C THR A 7 0.71 21.20 -7.49
N ARG A 8 1.44 20.07 -7.50
CA ARG A 8 2.28 19.67 -8.64
C ARG A 8 1.56 18.78 -9.67
N LEU A 9 0.42 18.20 -9.33
CA LEU A 9 -0.34 17.32 -10.23
C LEU A 9 -1.42 18.13 -10.95
N ASP A 10 -1.30 18.22 -12.26
CA ASP A 10 -2.37 18.78 -13.07
C ASP A 10 -3.55 17.79 -13.23
N PRO A 11 -4.71 18.19 -13.76
CA PRO A 11 -5.85 17.29 -13.91
C PRO A 11 -5.56 16.05 -14.77
N ILE A 12 -4.69 16.18 -15.78
CA ILE A 12 -4.32 15.05 -16.66
C ILE A 12 -3.46 14.05 -15.88
N ASP A 13 -2.50 14.52 -15.07
CA ASP A 13 -1.67 13.63 -14.24
C ASP A 13 -2.50 12.85 -13.23
N ARG A 14 -3.49 13.51 -12.61
CA ARG A 14 -4.41 12.82 -11.68
C ARG A 14 -5.28 11.79 -12.39
N LEU A 15 -5.75 12.09 -13.61
CA LEU A 15 -6.51 11.14 -14.41
C LEU A 15 -5.64 9.95 -14.83
N ILE A 16 -4.39 10.18 -15.24
CA ILE A 16 -3.41 9.11 -15.52
C ILE A 16 -3.25 8.19 -14.30
N LEU A 17 -3.04 8.76 -13.11
CA LEU A 17 -2.88 7.98 -11.88
C LEU A 17 -4.15 7.16 -11.56
N SER A 18 -5.33 7.76 -11.71
CA SER A 18 -6.60 7.08 -11.49
C SER A 18 -6.81 5.90 -12.45
N GLU A 19 -6.54 6.09 -13.74
CA GLU A 19 -6.67 5.06 -14.76
C GLU A 19 -5.66 3.91 -14.53
N LEU A 20 -4.40 4.23 -14.23
CA LEU A 20 -3.38 3.22 -13.95
C LEU A 20 -3.62 2.49 -12.63
N GLN A 21 -4.16 3.15 -11.61
CA GLN A 21 -4.58 2.49 -10.37
C GLN A 21 -5.69 1.47 -10.62
N ALA A 22 -6.64 1.80 -11.50
CA ALA A 22 -7.74 0.90 -11.87
C ALA A 22 -7.27 -0.27 -12.76
N ASN A 23 -6.32 -0.01 -13.66
CA ASN A 23 -5.76 -1.02 -14.56
C ASN A 23 -4.28 -0.72 -14.89
N GLY A 24 -3.37 -1.23 -14.08
CA GLY A 24 -1.92 -1.06 -14.26
C GLY A 24 -1.34 -1.76 -15.50
N ARG A 25 -2.13 -2.60 -16.19
CA ARG A 25 -1.72 -3.30 -17.43
C ARG A 25 -2.15 -2.55 -18.70
N MET A 26 -2.79 -1.40 -18.56
CA MET A 26 -3.23 -0.59 -19.70
C MET A 26 -2.04 -0.17 -20.57
N THR A 27 -2.18 -0.27 -21.87
CA THR A 27 -1.16 0.23 -22.81
C THR A 27 -1.11 1.76 -22.79
N ASN A 28 0.04 2.34 -23.14
CA ASN A 28 0.15 3.80 -23.22
C ASN A 28 -0.80 4.41 -24.27
N VAL A 29 -1.10 3.68 -25.33
CA VAL A 29 -2.05 4.13 -26.37
C VAL A 29 -3.48 4.19 -25.82
N GLU A 30 -3.89 3.16 -25.06
CA GLU A 30 -5.21 3.16 -24.42
C GLU A 30 -5.32 4.25 -23.35
N LEU A 31 -4.29 4.39 -22.51
CA LEU A 31 -4.22 5.42 -21.49
C LEU A 31 -4.35 6.82 -22.11
N ALA A 32 -3.58 7.10 -23.16
CA ALA A 32 -3.60 8.36 -23.86
C ALA A 32 -5.01 8.71 -24.40
N LYS A 33 -5.72 7.72 -24.96
CA LYS A 33 -7.11 7.90 -25.41
C LYS A 33 -8.05 8.24 -24.25
N ARG A 34 -7.90 7.56 -23.11
CA ARG A 34 -8.76 7.77 -21.91
C ARG A 34 -8.55 9.13 -21.28
N VAL A 35 -7.31 9.61 -21.25
CA VAL A 35 -6.98 10.90 -20.66
C VAL A 35 -7.05 12.06 -21.66
N GLY A 36 -7.39 11.80 -22.94
CA GLY A 36 -7.65 12.81 -23.96
C GLY A 36 -6.40 13.51 -24.51
N ILE A 37 -5.24 12.82 -24.55
CA ILE A 37 -3.99 13.35 -25.12
C ILE A 37 -3.38 12.35 -26.11
N SER A 38 -2.35 12.77 -26.86
CA SER A 38 -1.60 11.85 -27.74
C SER A 38 -0.62 10.97 -26.95
N ALA A 39 -0.24 9.82 -27.53
CA ALA A 39 0.57 8.81 -26.85
C ALA A 39 1.98 9.29 -26.43
N PRO A 40 2.74 10.10 -27.22
CA PRO A 40 4.06 10.55 -26.78
C PRO A 40 4.05 11.43 -25.53
N PRO A 41 3.23 12.48 -25.38
CA PRO A 41 3.15 13.24 -24.14
C PRO A 41 2.57 12.43 -22.98
N CYS A 42 1.67 11.47 -23.23
CA CYS A 42 1.18 10.56 -22.20
C CYS A 42 2.33 9.75 -21.60
N LEU A 43 3.15 9.11 -22.43
CA LEU A 43 4.31 8.33 -21.97
C LEU A 43 5.29 9.19 -21.16
N ARG A 44 5.55 10.42 -21.60
CA ARG A 44 6.44 11.34 -20.87
C ARG A 44 5.89 11.67 -19.48
N ARG A 45 4.57 11.88 -19.36
CA ARG A 45 3.90 12.15 -18.07
C ARG A 45 3.96 10.92 -17.15
N VAL A 46 3.68 9.73 -17.65
CA VAL A 46 3.79 8.49 -16.87
C VAL A 46 5.19 8.33 -16.30
N ARG A 47 6.24 8.49 -17.12
CA ARG A 47 7.63 8.42 -16.66
C ARG A 47 7.96 9.47 -15.60
N ALA A 48 7.48 10.69 -15.78
CA ALA A 48 7.67 11.74 -14.78
C ALA A 48 6.98 11.41 -13.44
N LEU A 49 5.79 10.78 -13.47
CA LEU A 49 5.07 10.34 -12.27
C LEU A 49 5.77 9.17 -11.57
N GLU A 50 6.40 8.28 -12.32
CA GLU A 50 7.25 7.20 -11.80
C GLU A 50 8.53 7.78 -11.16
N GLU A 51 9.24 8.64 -11.84
CA GLU A 51 10.48 9.28 -11.36
C GLU A 51 10.24 10.15 -10.11
N GLN A 52 9.08 10.80 -10.02
CA GLN A 52 8.69 11.62 -8.87
C GLN A 52 8.12 10.79 -7.70
N GLY A 53 7.96 9.48 -7.86
CA GLY A 53 7.48 8.59 -6.81
C GLY A 53 5.97 8.63 -6.56
N PHE A 54 5.16 9.19 -7.46
CA PHE A 54 3.70 9.07 -7.41
C PHE A 54 3.23 7.67 -7.79
N ILE A 55 3.99 6.98 -8.64
CA ILE A 55 3.80 5.58 -8.97
C ILE A 55 5.00 4.81 -8.42
N ASN A 56 4.75 3.96 -7.41
CA ASN A 56 5.81 3.18 -6.76
C ASN A 56 6.02 1.81 -7.41
N GLY A 57 5.15 1.39 -8.32
CA GLY A 57 5.26 0.12 -9.02
C GLY A 57 3.92 -0.36 -9.59
N TYR A 58 4.00 -1.47 -10.30
CA TYR A 58 2.86 -2.16 -10.91
C TYR A 58 2.89 -3.62 -10.46
N HIS A 59 1.82 -4.09 -9.84
CA HIS A 59 1.75 -5.45 -9.31
C HIS A 59 0.50 -6.16 -9.79
N ALA A 60 0.64 -7.42 -10.20
CA ALA A 60 -0.51 -8.27 -10.44
C ALA A 60 -1.14 -8.66 -9.10
N GLN A 61 -2.44 -8.51 -8.96
CA GLN A 61 -3.19 -9.09 -7.87
C GLN A 61 -3.44 -10.55 -8.21
N VAL A 62 -2.79 -11.47 -7.49
CA VAL A 62 -2.93 -12.90 -7.68
C VAL A 62 -3.96 -13.48 -6.71
N ASP A 63 -4.68 -14.52 -7.12
CA ASP A 63 -5.58 -15.24 -6.24
C ASP A 63 -4.80 -16.17 -5.32
N GLU A 64 -4.73 -15.80 -4.04
CA GLU A 64 -3.96 -16.53 -3.02
C GLU A 64 -4.45 -17.97 -2.87
N LYS A 65 -5.78 -18.17 -2.87
CA LYS A 65 -6.39 -19.50 -2.69
C LYS A 65 -6.09 -20.43 -3.86
N SER A 66 -6.16 -19.93 -5.10
CA SER A 66 -5.79 -20.68 -6.29
C SER A 66 -4.34 -21.14 -6.30
N LEU A 67 -3.47 -20.43 -5.53
CA LEU A 67 -2.07 -20.79 -5.34
C LEU A 67 -1.85 -21.66 -4.09
N GLY A 68 -2.90 -22.09 -3.40
CA GLY A 68 -2.81 -22.93 -2.21
C GLY A 68 -2.50 -22.20 -0.91
N PHE A 69 -2.68 -20.88 -0.87
CA PHE A 69 -2.55 -20.08 0.35
C PHE A 69 -3.92 -19.79 0.94
N GLU A 70 -4.37 -20.66 1.84
CA GLU A 70 -5.73 -20.63 2.36
C GLU A 70 -5.90 -19.78 3.63
N VAL A 71 -4.79 -19.43 4.30
CA VAL A 71 -4.79 -18.78 5.60
C VAL A 71 -4.24 -17.36 5.49
N LYS A 72 -5.07 -16.40 5.88
CA LYS A 72 -4.70 -15.00 6.08
C LYS A 72 -4.92 -14.62 7.53
N VAL A 73 -3.90 -14.08 8.18
CA VAL A 73 -3.92 -13.72 9.61
C VAL A 73 -3.41 -12.30 9.78
N PHE A 74 -4.09 -11.53 10.64
CA PHE A 74 -3.53 -10.31 11.19
C PHE A 74 -2.94 -10.62 12.56
N ALA A 75 -1.64 -10.35 12.74
CA ALA A 75 -0.94 -10.49 14.01
C ALA A 75 -0.63 -9.11 14.59
N MET A 76 -1.17 -8.83 15.76
CA MET A 76 -0.90 -7.62 16.54
C MET A 76 0.25 -7.89 17.48
N VAL A 77 1.36 -7.18 17.35
CA VAL A 77 2.60 -7.42 18.07
C VAL A 77 2.89 -6.25 19.00
N GLY A 78 3.07 -6.56 20.28
CA GLY A 78 3.57 -5.63 21.29
C GLY A 78 5.03 -5.96 21.61
N LEU A 79 5.91 -4.97 21.56
CA LEU A 79 7.31 -5.08 21.94
C LEU A 79 7.51 -4.79 23.42
N GLN A 80 8.57 -5.33 24.01
CA GLN A 80 8.97 -5.02 25.39
C GLN A 80 9.62 -3.64 25.51
N SER A 81 10.29 -3.19 24.47
CA SER A 81 10.93 -1.87 24.37
C SER A 81 10.52 -1.19 23.06
N GLN A 82 10.15 0.08 23.15
CA GLN A 82 9.82 0.96 22.02
C GLN A 82 10.98 1.92 21.68
N ALA A 83 12.22 1.60 22.09
CA ALA A 83 13.39 2.34 21.64
C ALA A 83 13.52 2.26 20.11
N GLU A 84 13.93 3.34 19.46
CA GLU A 84 14.00 3.42 17.98
C GLU A 84 14.83 2.27 17.37
N ALA A 85 15.92 1.89 18.02
CA ALA A 85 16.73 0.76 17.59
C ALA A 85 15.99 -0.57 17.62
N ASP A 86 15.12 -0.79 18.61
CA ASP A 86 14.34 -2.00 18.78
C ASP A 86 13.18 -2.06 17.77
N LEU A 87 12.53 -0.92 17.51
CA LEU A 87 11.50 -0.79 16.48
C LEU A 87 12.09 -1.10 15.09
N SER A 88 13.20 -0.47 14.75
CA SER A 88 13.90 -0.69 13.47
C SER A 88 14.39 -2.12 13.30
N ALA A 89 14.90 -2.74 14.38
CA ALA A 89 15.34 -4.15 14.35
C ALA A 89 14.17 -5.10 14.06
N PHE A 90 12.99 -4.85 14.63
CA PHE A 90 11.80 -5.65 14.34
C PHE A 90 11.31 -5.48 12.90
N GLU A 91 11.32 -4.26 12.37
CA GLU A 91 11.00 -3.99 10.96
C GLU A 91 11.91 -4.77 10.00
N GLU A 92 13.22 -4.84 10.29
CA GLU A 92 14.17 -5.62 9.49
C GLU A 92 13.91 -7.13 9.57
N LEU A 93 13.52 -7.65 10.73
CA LEU A 93 13.08 -9.05 10.86
C LEU A 93 11.86 -9.32 9.97
N CYS A 94 10.85 -8.45 10.00
CA CYS A 94 9.64 -8.59 9.20
C CYS A 94 9.93 -8.66 7.69
N LYS A 95 10.92 -7.93 7.20
CA LYS A 95 11.34 -7.97 5.78
C LYS A 95 11.86 -9.34 5.34
N ASN A 96 12.42 -10.11 6.28
CA ASN A 96 13.01 -11.42 6.02
C ASN A 96 12.01 -12.58 6.18
N TRP A 97 10.82 -12.35 6.70
CA TRP A 97 9.79 -13.38 6.88
C TRP A 97 8.86 -13.51 5.67
N PRO A 98 8.95 -14.60 4.89
CA PRO A 98 8.18 -14.74 3.65
C PRO A 98 6.66 -14.73 3.85
N LEU A 99 6.17 -15.23 4.98
CA LEU A 99 4.75 -15.25 5.31
C LEU A 99 4.20 -13.87 5.66
N VAL A 100 5.05 -12.92 6.10
CA VAL A 100 4.66 -11.55 6.40
C VAL A 100 4.59 -10.77 5.09
N ARG A 101 3.40 -10.34 4.71
CA ARG A 101 3.14 -9.59 3.46
C ARG A 101 3.02 -8.10 3.68
N GLU A 102 2.63 -7.68 4.89
CA GLU A 102 2.59 -6.28 5.31
C GLU A 102 3.04 -6.17 6.76
N CYS A 103 3.76 -5.12 7.08
CA CYS A 103 4.16 -4.75 8.44
C CYS A 103 3.92 -3.26 8.61
N HIS A 104 3.07 -2.91 9.57
CA HIS A 104 2.71 -1.53 9.86
C HIS A 104 2.97 -1.22 11.33
N MET A 105 3.79 -0.18 11.59
CA MET A 105 3.91 0.39 12.92
C MET A 105 2.65 1.19 13.26
N LEU A 106 2.10 0.98 14.43
CA LEU A 106 0.85 1.58 14.86
C LEU A 106 1.08 2.55 16.02
N ASN A 107 0.21 3.54 16.09
CA ASN A 107 0.08 4.40 17.26
C ASN A 107 -1.13 3.90 18.09
N GLY A 108 -0.88 3.10 19.13
CA GLY A 108 -1.96 2.52 19.95
C GLY A 108 -1.45 1.54 21.00
N GLU A 109 -2.30 0.58 21.37
CA GLU A 109 -1.99 -0.43 22.40
C GLU A 109 -0.92 -1.45 21.97
N VAL A 110 -0.74 -1.62 20.67
CA VAL A 110 0.25 -2.53 20.09
C VAL A 110 1.18 -1.75 19.18
N ASP A 111 2.40 -2.24 19.04
CA ASP A 111 3.42 -1.52 18.29
C ASP A 111 3.34 -1.81 16.78
N PHE A 112 3.01 -3.04 16.40
CA PHE A 112 2.94 -3.45 14.98
C PHE A 112 1.71 -4.28 14.66
N MET A 113 1.23 -4.12 13.43
CA MET A 113 0.29 -5.04 12.79
C MET A 113 0.97 -5.71 11.60
N LEU A 114 0.94 -7.03 11.58
CA LEU A 114 1.44 -7.84 10.48
C LEU A 114 0.26 -8.47 9.74
N LYS A 115 0.29 -8.41 8.40
CA LYS A 115 -0.57 -9.26 7.56
C LYS A 115 0.24 -10.44 7.10
N CYS A 116 -0.18 -11.63 7.54
CA CYS A 116 0.47 -12.89 7.20
C CYS A 116 -0.41 -13.70 6.24
N VAL A 117 0.23 -14.34 5.25
CA VAL A 117 -0.42 -15.24 4.31
C VAL A 117 0.34 -16.57 4.33
N ALA A 118 -0.37 -17.66 4.61
CA ALA A 118 0.22 -18.99 4.76
C ALA A 118 -0.58 -20.04 3.98
N PRO A 119 0.06 -21.15 3.55
CA PRO A 119 -0.64 -22.24 2.88
C PRO A 119 -1.76 -22.84 3.75
N ASP A 120 -1.46 -23.06 5.02
CA ASP A 120 -2.36 -23.65 6.01
C ASP A 120 -2.09 -23.14 7.42
N LEU A 121 -2.95 -23.51 8.35
CA LEU A 121 -2.83 -23.10 9.75
C LEU A 121 -1.59 -23.67 10.44
N SER A 122 -1.17 -24.88 10.08
CA SER A 122 0.03 -25.52 10.63
C SER A 122 1.30 -24.75 10.28
N SER A 123 1.41 -24.33 9.01
CA SER A 123 2.51 -23.48 8.52
C SER A 123 2.55 -22.14 9.25
N PHE A 124 1.38 -21.51 9.44
CA PHE A 124 1.30 -20.28 10.21
C PHE A 124 1.69 -20.50 11.68
N GLN A 125 1.21 -21.57 12.32
CA GLN A 125 1.59 -21.90 13.70
C GLN A 125 3.08 -22.14 13.86
N SER A 126 3.72 -22.83 12.93
CA SER A 126 5.17 -23.05 12.93
C SER A 126 5.94 -21.74 12.86
N PHE A 127 5.52 -20.81 12.01
CA PHE A 127 6.07 -19.45 11.95
C PHE A 127 5.86 -18.69 13.26
N LEU A 128 4.64 -18.72 13.80
CA LEU A 128 4.27 -17.99 15.01
C LEU A 128 5.15 -18.44 16.20
N THR A 129 5.27 -19.75 16.41
CA THR A 129 5.99 -20.32 17.57
C THR A 129 7.49 -20.42 17.35
N GLY A 130 7.95 -20.62 16.13
CA GLY A 130 9.37 -20.83 15.80
C GLY A 130 10.12 -19.53 15.49
N GLU A 131 9.44 -18.52 15.01
CA GLU A 131 10.06 -17.27 14.56
C GLU A 131 9.51 -16.03 15.28
N LEU A 132 8.21 -15.75 15.19
CA LEU A 132 7.65 -14.50 15.72
C LEU A 132 7.72 -14.41 17.25
N LEU A 133 7.23 -15.42 17.97
CA LEU A 133 7.22 -15.43 19.44
C LEU A 133 8.61 -15.61 20.06
N THR A 134 9.56 -16.15 19.32
CA THR A 134 10.95 -16.34 19.78
C THR A 134 11.85 -15.15 19.43
N SER A 135 11.34 -14.18 18.67
CA SER A 135 12.11 -13.00 18.29
C SER A 135 12.42 -12.13 19.50
N GLN A 136 13.63 -11.60 19.51
CA GLN A 136 14.08 -10.69 20.55
C GLN A 136 13.14 -9.48 20.64
N ASN A 137 12.84 -9.05 21.85
CA ASN A 137 11.99 -7.89 22.15
C ASN A 137 10.47 -8.08 21.88
N VAL A 138 10.00 -9.20 21.35
CA VAL A 138 8.57 -9.47 21.25
C VAL A 138 8.00 -9.81 22.63
N GLY A 139 7.06 -8.97 23.09
CA GLY A 139 6.44 -9.11 24.41
C GLY A 139 5.08 -9.81 24.36
N SER A 140 4.31 -9.52 23.33
CA SER A 140 2.97 -10.11 23.14
C SER A 140 2.59 -10.22 21.68
N VAL A 141 1.81 -11.24 21.34
CA VAL A 141 1.21 -11.39 19.99
C VAL A 141 -0.24 -11.81 20.16
N LYS A 142 -1.14 -11.07 19.49
CA LYS A 142 -2.55 -11.43 19.34
C LYS A 142 -2.83 -11.68 17.86
N THR A 143 -3.41 -12.81 17.52
CA THR A 143 -3.68 -13.19 16.14
C THR A 143 -5.18 -13.21 15.85
N SER A 144 -5.54 -12.77 14.65
CA SER A 144 -6.91 -12.81 14.13
C SER A 144 -6.94 -13.43 12.74
N LEU A 145 -7.60 -14.57 12.63
CA LEU A 145 -7.79 -15.26 11.34
C LEU A 145 -8.86 -14.55 10.53
N VAL A 146 -8.54 -14.24 9.28
CA VAL A 146 -9.50 -13.65 8.34
C VAL A 146 -10.46 -14.73 7.84
N ILE A 147 -11.75 -14.57 8.14
CA ILE A 147 -12.79 -15.48 7.69
C ILE A 147 -13.15 -15.19 6.21
N ARG A 148 -13.28 -13.91 5.86
CA ARG A 148 -13.51 -13.46 4.48
C ARG A 148 -13.09 -12.01 4.31
N GLY A 149 -12.60 -11.65 3.13
CA GLY A 149 -12.43 -10.27 2.70
C GLY A 149 -13.73 -9.74 2.07
N ALA A 150 -14.15 -8.55 2.45
CA ALA A 150 -15.33 -7.89 1.87
C ALA A 150 -14.93 -6.82 0.86
N LYS A 151 -13.75 -6.23 1.02
CA LYS A 151 -13.23 -5.15 0.15
C LYS A 151 -11.70 -5.14 0.19
N ASP A 152 -11.09 -4.99 -0.97
CA ASP A 152 -9.63 -4.88 -1.14
C ASP A 152 -9.33 -4.01 -2.37
N ASP A 153 -9.68 -2.72 -2.28
CA ASP A 153 -9.44 -1.75 -3.36
C ASP A 153 -8.00 -1.22 -3.26
N PRO A 154 -7.26 -1.15 -4.35
CA PRO A 154 -5.89 -0.65 -4.34
C PRO A 154 -5.83 0.87 -4.16
N GLY A 155 -4.75 1.36 -3.56
CA GLY A 155 -4.32 2.75 -3.56
C GLY A 155 -5.23 3.71 -2.83
N VAL A 156 -5.62 4.79 -3.50
CA VAL A 156 -6.35 5.93 -2.90
C VAL A 156 -7.69 6.20 -3.59
N PRO A 157 -8.69 6.74 -2.87
CA PRO A 157 -9.97 7.12 -3.46
C PRO A 157 -9.85 8.45 -4.22
N PHE A 158 -9.62 8.41 -5.53
CA PHE A 158 -9.46 9.61 -6.37
C PHE A 158 -10.66 10.55 -6.32
N ASP A 159 -11.88 10.04 -6.19
CA ASP A 159 -13.08 10.87 -6.04
C ASP A 159 -13.03 11.78 -4.80
N VAL A 160 -12.43 11.29 -3.71
CA VAL A 160 -12.22 12.09 -2.49
C VAL A 160 -11.16 13.14 -2.71
N LEU A 161 -10.08 12.79 -3.46
CA LEU A 161 -9.02 13.73 -3.82
C LEU A 161 -9.57 14.89 -4.66
N GLU A 162 -10.35 14.61 -5.69
CA GLU A 162 -10.95 15.64 -6.57
C GLU A 162 -11.90 16.57 -5.80
N LYS A 163 -12.75 16.02 -4.93
CA LYS A 163 -13.63 16.82 -4.04
C LYS A 163 -12.83 17.74 -3.12
N ARG A 164 -11.73 17.25 -2.54
CA ARG A 164 -10.85 18.04 -1.67
C ARG A 164 -10.19 19.19 -2.43
N LEU A 165 -9.69 18.94 -3.65
CA LEU A 165 -9.07 19.97 -4.49
C LEU A 165 -10.08 21.03 -4.92
N ALA A 166 -11.31 20.66 -5.26
CA ALA A 166 -12.37 21.59 -5.63
C ALA A 166 -12.78 22.53 -4.47
N GLN A 167 -12.56 22.15 -3.23
CA GLN A 167 -12.89 22.94 -2.03
C GLN A 167 -11.76 23.90 -1.58
N GLN A 168 -10.54 23.80 -2.15
CA GLN A 168 -9.44 24.67 -1.78
C GLN A 168 -9.55 26.04 -2.48
N PRO A 169 -9.57 27.16 -1.74
CA PRO A 169 -9.80 28.52 -2.32
C PRO A 169 -8.75 28.94 -3.36
N SER A 170 -7.54 28.44 -3.27
CA SER A 170 -6.41 28.78 -4.17
C SER A 170 -6.57 28.28 -5.60
N PHE A 171 -7.50 27.36 -5.87
CA PHE A 171 -7.72 26.81 -7.21
C PHE A 171 -8.71 27.63 -8.06
N LYS A 172 -9.52 28.49 -7.44
CA LYS A 172 -10.52 29.31 -8.17
C LYS A 172 -9.93 30.50 -8.94
N ILE A 173 -8.68 30.87 -8.68
CA ILE A 173 -8.09 32.08 -9.25
C ILE A 173 -7.39 31.82 -10.60
N LEU A 174 -7.12 30.58 -10.96
CA LEU A 174 -6.34 30.24 -12.17
C LEU A 174 -7.18 29.94 -13.44
N PHE A 175 -8.51 29.92 -13.33
CA PHE A 175 -9.41 29.59 -14.46
C PHE A 175 -10.55 30.59 -14.70
N SER A 176 -10.46 31.82 -14.14
CA SER A 176 -11.39 32.90 -14.45
C SER A 176 -10.66 34.06 -15.18
N SER A 177 -10.26 33.80 -16.40
CA SER A 177 -9.95 34.85 -17.40
C SER A 177 -9.94 34.23 -18.79
#